data_8bce337b73927db0316286cb00e6fe77
#
_entry.id   8bce337b73927db0316286cb00e6fe77
#
_cell.length_a   1.000
_cell.length_b   1.000
_cell.length_c   1.000
_cell.angle_alpha   90.00
_cell.angle_beta   90.00
_cell.angle_gamma   90.00
#
_symmetry.space_group_name_H-M   'P 1'
#
loop_
_entity.id
_entity.type
_entity.pdbx_description
1 polymer ?
#
loop_
_entity_poly.entity_id
_entity_poly.type
_entity_poly.pdbx_seq_one_letter_code
_entity_poly.pdbx_strand_id
1 'polypeptide(L)'
;VKYGKNSELTGAFVPKRDGRINEGSRIFGQEGCALCHTQVIRPTYAGNDVHRGEWAGLRKSSSVDEDTRRETIAQDFQQEDVAHIGQTRVGPDLSNFGRRLEHYLKVNKSSRTPEQWTLMHLYNPKGVPRYEVSETGAQIITAWKSACPPKSGLFDKVQVNGAGYGNLPVDIESGMGIKPTDRARALASYLLSLKKDTLGNPLPDALNFNPKAPKSEE
;
A
#
# COMPACT_ATOMS: atom_id res chain seq x y z
N VAL A 1 -14.09 -19.64 -4.89
CA VAL A 1 -14.77 -20.47 -5.87
C VAL A 1 -15.20 -21.73 -5.17
N LYS A 2 -16.51 -22.08 -5.23
CA LYS A 2 -17.04 -23.35 -4.72
C LYS A 2 -17.20 -24.31 -5.89
N TYR A 3 -16.84 -25.55 -5.68
CA TYR A 3 -17.03 -26.62 -6.65
C TYR A 3 -18.26 -27.44 -6.27
N GLY A 4 -19.10 -27.76 -7.24
CA GLY A 4 -20.20 -28.71 -7.10
C GLY A 4 -19.70 -30.15 -7.03
N LYS A 5 -20.65 -31.11 -6.86
CA LYS A 5 -20.34 -32.55 -6.77
C LYS A 5 -19.55 -33.10 -7.99
N ASN A 6 -19.64 -32.45 -9.14
CA ASN A 6 -18.96 -32.84 -10.39
C ASN A 6 -17.76 -31.95 -10.73
N SER A 7 -17.14 -31.28 -9.74
CA SER A 7 -16.05 -30.31 -9.93
C SER A 7 -16.45 -29.07 -10.77
N GLU A 8 -17.71 -28.84 -11.00
CA GLU A 8 -18.21 -27.64 -11.67
C GLU A 8 -18.14 -26.43 -10.74
N LEU A 9 -17.80 -25.26 -11.31
CA LEU A 9 -17.78 -24.00 -10.59
C LEU A 9 -19.22 -23.58 -10.22
N THR A 10 -19.56 -23.63 -8.93
CA THR A 10 -20.91 -23.32 -8.44
C THR A 10 -21.08 -21.88 -7.98
N GLY A 11 -20.06 -21.07 -8.10
CA GLY A 11 -20.09 -19.64 -7.76
C GLY A 11 -18.73 -19.06 -7.40
N ALA A 12 -18.62 -17.76 -7.46
CA ALA A 12 -17.42 -17.06 -7.04
C ALA A 12 -17.32 -17.08 -5.50
N PHE A 13 -16.24 -17.65 -4.98
CA PHE A 13 -15.88 -17.51 -3.60
C PHE A 13 -14.97 -16.27 -3.46
N VAL A 14 -15.48 -15.23 -2.84
CA VAL A 14 -14.67 -14.09 -2.44
C VAL A 14 -14.21 -14.36 -1.00
N PRO A 15 -12.90 -14.57 -0.75
CA PRO A 15 -12.41 -14.77 0.60
C PRO A 15 -12.73 -13.53 1.44
N LYS A 16 -13.26 -13.74 2.64
CA LYS A 16 -13.57 -12.65 3.54
C LYS A 16 -12.26 -11.97 3.96
N ARG A 17 -12.20 -10.65 3.81
CA ARG A 17 -11.06 -9.85 4.25
C ARG A 17 -10.92 -9.93 5.79
N ASP A 18 -9.69 -9.87 6.27
CA ASP A 18 -9.40 -9.76 7.71
C ASP A 18 -10.14 -8.57 8.33
N GLY A 19 -10.76 -8.77 9.49
CA GLY A 19 -11.55 -7.72 10.17
C GLY A 19 -10.74 -6.47 10.48
N ARG A 20 -9.44 -6.62 10.76
CA ARG A 20 -8.52 -5.51 10.98
C ARG A 20 -8.29 -4.68 9.71
N ILE A 21 -8.23 -5.31 8.56
CA ILE A 21 -8.12 -4.63 7.26
C ILE A 21 -9.40 -3.85 6.97
N ASN A 22 -10.57 -4.43 7.23
CA ASN A 22 -11.85 -3.73 7.04
C ASN A 22 -11.98 -2.53 7.97
N GLU A 23 -11.58 -2.67 9.24
CA GLU A 23 -11.55 -1.53 10.17
C GLU A 23 -10.56 -0.45 9.69
N GLY A 24 -9.40 -0.83 9.20
CA GLY A 24 -8.43 0.09 8.60
C GLY A 24 -8.99 0.84 7.39
N SER A 25 -9.80 0.18 6.56
CA SER A 25 -10.52 0.82 5.44
C SER A 25 -11.50 1.89 5.93
N ARG A 26 -12.26 1.60 7.00
CA ARG A 26 -13.15 2.59 7.60
C ARG A 26 -12.40 3.79 8.16
N ILE A 27 -11.28 3.55 8.85
CA ILE A 27 -10.42 4.60 9.39
C ILE A 27 -9.81 5.44 8.26
N PHE A 28 -9.42 4.83 7.14
CA PHE A 28 -8.95 5.55 5.95
C PHE A 28 -9.97 6.59 5.47
N GLY A 29 -11.26 6.21 5.42
CA GLY A 29 -12.34 7.12 5.09
C GLY A 29 -12.55 8.22 6.15
N GLN A 30 -12.60 7.84 7.44
CA GLN A 30 -12.80 8.75 8.57
C GLN A 30 -11.70 9.80 8.70
N GLU A 31 -10.45 9.41 8.46
CA GLU A 31 -9.29 10.30 8.51
C GLU A 31 -9.15 11.19 7.27
N GLY A 32 -10.08 11.08 6.31
CA GLY A 32 -10.12 11.93 5.12
C GLY A 32 -9.00 11.67 4.11
N CYS A 33 -8.37 10.49 4.14
CA CYS A 33 -7.27 10.15 3.25
C CYS A 33 -7.70 10.17 1.76
N ALA A 34 -8.96 9.79 1.48
CA ALA A 34 -9.54 9.78 0.14
C ALA A 34 -9.72 11.19 -0.46
N LEU A 35 -9.58 12.26 0.32
CA LEU A 35 -9.60 13.63 -0.20
C LEU A 35 -8.35 13.94 -1.05
N CYS A 36 -7.19 13.36 -0.65
CA CYS A 36 -5.90 13.64 -1.27
C CYS A 36 -5.31 12.45 -2.04
N HIS A 37 -5.82 11.23 -1.81
CA HIS A 37 -5.32 10.01 -2.42
C HIS A 37 -6.42 9.27 -3.17
N THR A 38 -6.10 8.79 -4.37
CA THR A 38 -6.94 7.85 -5.12
C THR A 38 -6.47 6.42 -4.90
N GLN A 39 -7.33 5.45 -5.22
CA GLN A 39 -7.01 4.03 -5.31
C GLN A 39 -7.51 3.44 -6.63
N VAL A 40 -7.28 4.18 -7.70
CA VAL A 40 -7.69 3.82 -9.06
C VAL A 40 -6.58 4.13 -10.04
N ILE A 41 -6.11 3.12 -10.73
CA ILE A 41 -5.24 3.26 -11.88
C ILE A 41 -6.13 3.38 -13.11
N ARG A 42 -6.18 4.57 -13.67
CA ARG A 42 -7.05 4.87 -14.82
C ARG A 42 -6.63 4.05 -16.04
N PRO A 43 -7.59 3.66 -16.87
CA PRO A 43 -7.30 3.01 -18.13
C PRO A 43 -6.50 3.95 -19.07
N THR A 44 -5.76 3.36 -20.00
CA THR A 44 -4.82 4.08 -20.88
C THR A 44 -5.49 5.13 -21.77
N TYR A 45 -6.78 4.97 -22.08
CA TYR A 45 -7.55 5.98 -22.81
C TYR A 45 -7.95 7.19 -21.95
N ALA A 46 -7.90 7.07 -20.62
CA ALA A 46 -8.30 8.12 -19.68
C ALA A 46 -7.11 8.75 -18.92
N GLY A 47 -5.90 8.22 -19.07
CA GLY A 47 -4.72 8.76 -18.41
C GLY A 47 -3.45 7.93 -18.58
N ASN A 48 -2.36 8.42 -17.97
CA ASN A 48 -1.03 7.82 -18.08
C ASN A 48 -0.64 6.99 -16.84
N ASP A 49 -1.59 6.59 -16.03
CA ASP A 49 -1.33 5.99 -14.72
C ASP A 49 -0.55 4.66 -14.83
N VAL A 50 -0.84 3.85 -15.84
CA VAL A 50 -0.15 2.57 -16.11
C VAL A 50 1.34 2.76 -16.38
N HIS A 51 1.74 3.94 -16.88
CA HIS A 51 3.14 4.25 -17.12
C HIS A 51 3.87 4.71 -15.86
N ARG A 52 3.13 4.95 -14.77
CA ARG A 52 3.67 5.33 -13.47
C ARG A 52 3.87 4.07 -12.62
N GLY A 53 5.07 3.47 -12.70
CA GLY A 53 5.42 2.27 -11.95
C GLY A 53 5.23 2.43 -10.44
N GLU A 54 5.41 3.65 -9.92
CA GLU A 54 5.17 3.97 -8.51
C GLU A 54 3.68 3.96 -8.12
N TRP A 55 2.74 3.84 -9.06
CA TRP A 55 1.29 3.76 -8.82
C TRP A 55 0.71 2.43 -9.26
N ALA A 56 0.94 2.06 -10.52
CA ALA A 56 0.24 0.97 -11.19
C ALA A 56 0.72 -0.43 -10.80
N GLY A 57 1.84 -0.54 -10.14
CA GLY A 57 2.53 -1.78 -9.81
C GLY A 57 4.03 -1.63 -9.97
N LEU A 58 4.76 -2.72 -10.07
CA LEU A 58 6.20 -2.72 -10.27
C LEU A 58 6.54 -2.82 -11.76
N ARG A 59 7.46 -1.97 -12.21
CA ARG A 59 8.04 -2.09 -13.54
C ARG A 59 9.12 -3.17 -13.54
N LYS A 60 9.18 -3.99 -14.57
CA LYS A 60 10.28 -4.93 -14.76
C LYS A 60 11.63 -4.21 -14.72
N SER A 61 12.56 -4.72 -13.94
CA SER A 61 13.90 -4.18 -13.73
C SER A 61 14.85 -5.31 -13.30
N SER A 62 16.10 -4.98 -13.02
CA SER A 62 17.06 -5.96 -12.45
C SER A 62 16.65 -6.54 -11.10
N SER A 63 15.75 -5.88 -10.38
CA SER A 63 15.24 -6.30 -9.06
C SER A 63 13.78 -6.77 -9.09
N VAL A 64 13.14 -6.75 -10.26
CA VAL A 64 11.74 -7.14 -10.48
C VAL A 64 11.64 -7.97 -11.74
N ASP A 65 11.34 -9.26 -11.60
CA ASP A 65 11.34 -10.22 -12.69
C ASP A 65 10.23 -9.97 -13.71
N GLU A 66 9.04 -9.56 -13.23
CA GLU A 66 7.86 -9.34 -14.05
C GLU A 66 7.30 -7.91 -13.90
N ASP A 67 6.73 -7.40 -14.99
CA ASP A 67 5.97 -6.13 -14.98
C ASP A 67 4.57 -6.41 -14.45
N THR A 68 4.28 -5.95 -13.22
CA THR A 68 2.98 -6.15 -12.58
C THR A 68 2.00 -4.98 -12.80
N ARG A 69 2.41 -3.96 -13.56
CA ARG A 69 1.57 -2.78 -13.79
C ARG A 69 0.32 -3.13 -14.57
N ARG A 70 -0.81 -2.66 -14.06
CA ARG A 70 -2.10 -2.79 -14.74
C ARG A 70 -3.08 -1.68 -14.36
N GLU A 71 -4.14 -1.59 -15.13
CA GLU A 71 -5.30 -0.75 -14.85
C GLU A 71 -6.14 -1.35 -13.72
N THR A 72 -6.87 -0.48 -13.01
CA THR A 72 -7.85 -0.92 -12.02
C THR A 72 -9.10 -1.46 -12.71
N ILE A 73 -9.60 -2.57 -12.22
CA ILE A 73 -10.85 -3.19 -12.65
C ILE A 73 -11.84 -3.29 -11.48
N ALA A 74 -13.12 -3.47 -11.79
CA ALA A 74 -14.17 -3.53 -10.76
C ALA A 74 -13.91 -4.61 -9.71
N GLN A 75 -13.30 -5.73 -10.11
CA GLN A 75 -12.95 -6.83 -9.23
C GLN A 75 -11.95 -6.46 -8.12
N ASP A 76 -11.17 -5.40 -8.29
CA ASP A 76 -10.23 -4.93 -7.27
C ASP A 76 -10.90 -4.44 -5.99
N PHE A 77 -12.20 -4.16 -6.07
CA PHE A 77 -13.00 -3.67 -4.95
C PHE A 77 -13.97 -4.71 -4.36
N GLN A 78 -14.00 -5.93 -4.88
CA GLN A 78 -14.99 -6.96 -4.46
C GLN A 78 -14.95 -7.31 -2.98
N GLN A 79 -13.82 -7.08 -2.30
CA GLN A 79 -13.65 -7.39 -0.88
C GLN A 79 -13.75 -6.13 0.00
N GLU A 80 -14.08 -5.00 -0.58
CA GLU A 80 -14.15 -3.73 0.13
C GLU A 80 -15.61 -3.38 0.44
N ASP A 81 -15.91 -3.06 1.71
CA ASP A 81 -17.24 -2.55 2.09
C ASP A 81 -17.50 -1.19 1.42
N VAL A 82 -16.44 -0.41 1.20
CA VAL A 82 -16.45 0.89 0.53
C VAL A 82 -15.29 0.97 -0.43
N ALA A 83 -15.55 1.20 -1.71
CA ALA A 83 -14.52 1.46 -2.71
C ALA A 83 -13.98 2.90 -2.54
N HIS A 84 -12.78 3.03 -1.98
CA HIS A 84 -12.12 4.33 -1.80
C HIS A 84 -11.48 4.81 -3.12
N ILE A 85 -12.30 5.19 -4.08
CA ILE A 85 -11.81 5.69 -5.37
C ILE A 85 -10.92 6.92 -5.19
N GLY A 86 -11.31 7.83 -4.27
CA GLY A 86 -10.62 9.06 -3.97
C GLY A 86 -11.10 10.25 -4.82
N GLN A 87 -10.81 11.46 -4.36
CA GLN A 87 -11.29 12.70 -4.99
C GLN A 87 -10.19 13.41 -5.79
N THR A 88 -9.00 13.49 -5.23
CA THR A 88 -7.88 14.19 -5.84
C THR A 88 -6.59 13.37 -5.74
N ARG A 89 -5.54 13.86 -6.38
CA ARG A 89 -4.19 13.30 -6.38
C ARG A 89 -3.15 14.33 -5.91
N VAL A 90 -3.48 15.03 -4.83
CA VAL A 90 -2.49 15.84 -4.09
C VAL A 90 -1.38 14.96 -3.57
N GLY A 91 -1.74 13.78 -3.05
CA GLY A 91 -0.84 12.67 -2.79
C GLY A 91 -0.81 11.65 -3.94
N PRO A 92 0.11 10.68 -3.91
CA PRO A 92 0.16 9.60 -4.89
C PRO A 92 -1.06 8.69 -4.81
N ASP A 93 -1.36 8.00 -5.91
CA ASP A 93 -2.32 6.90 -5.90
C ASP A 93 -1.84 5.76 -4.99
N LEU A 94 -2.75 5.16 -4.23
CA LEU A 94 -2.43 4.15 -3.23
C LEU A 94 -2.84 2.73 -3.62
N SER A 95 -3.34 2.49 -4.84
CA SER A 95 -3.78 1.15 -5.30
C SER A 95 -2.76 0.04 -5.01
N ASN A 96 -1.48 0.37 -5.10
CA ASN A 96 -0.38 -0.57 -4.91
C ASN A 96 0.62 -0.11 -3.84
N PHE A 97 0.14 0.61 -2.83
CA PHE A 97 1.01 1.16 -1.78
C PHE A 97 1.82 0.08 -1.07
N GLY A 98 1.19 -1.02 -0.65
CA GLY A 98 1.87 -2.11 0.06
C GLY A 98 2.98 -2.74 -0.80
N ARG A 99 2.70 -2.99 -2.08
CA ARG A 99 3.68 -3.53 -3.03
C ARG A 99 4.88 -2.61 -3.22
N ARG A 100 4.61 -1.33 -3.45
CA ARG A 100 5.67 -0.33 -3.65
C ARG A 100 6.54 -0.15 -2.43
N LEU A 101 5.92 -0.11 -1.24
CA LEU A 101 6.66 0.08 -0.01
C LEU A 101 7.57 -1.12 0.29
N GLU A 102 7.08 -2.35 0.12
CA GLU A 102 7.90 -3.55 0.29
C GLU A 102 9.11 -3.53 -0.66
N HIS A 103 8.86 -3.22 -1.93
CA HIS A 103 9.94 -3.10 -2.93
C HIS A 103 10.92 -1.99 -2.56
N TYR A 104 10.42 -0.80 -2.21
CA TYR A 104 11.23 0.34 -1.81
C TYR A 104 12.15 0.02 -0.63
N LEU A 105 11.62 -0.61 0.42
CA LEU A 105 12.41 -0.98 1.59
C LEU A 105 13.46 -2.05 1.28
N LYS A 106 13.12 -3.01 0.42
CA LYS A 106 14.03 -4.07 -0.03
C LYS A 106 15.21 -3.50 -0.83
N VAL A 107 14.92 -2.68 -1.85
CA VAL A 107 15.95 -2.08 -2.72
C VAL A 107 16.88 -1.17 -1.94
N ASN A 108 16.32 -0.40 -1.02
CA ASN A 108 17.09 0.54 -0.19
C ASN A 108 17.70 -0.12 1.06
N LYS A 109 17.61 -1.44 1.19
CA LYS A 109 18.16 -2.20 2.33
C LYS A 109 17.78 -1.60 3.69
N SER A 110 16.54 -1.12 3.80
CA SER A 110 16.05 -0.51 5.02
C SER A 110 15.91 -1.56 6.14
N SER A 111 16.33 -1.20 7.35
CA SER A 111 16.11 -2.02 8.55
C SER A 111 14.67 -1.93 9.08
N ARG A 112 13.84 -1.03 8.54
CA ARG A 112 12.45 -0.84 8.98
C ARG A 112 11.54 -1.85 8.31
N THR A 113 10.57 -2.35 9.09
CA THR A 113 9.47 -3.12 8.52
C THR A 113 8.49 -2.20 7.76
N PRO A 114 7.71 -2.71 6.80
CA PRO A 114 6.66 -1.93 6.13
C PRO A 114 5.67 -1.30 7.12
N GLU A 115 5.30 -2.01 8.19
CA GLU A 115 4.41 -1.49 9.23
C GLU A 115 5.06 -0.31 9.97
N GLN A 116 6.30 -0.46 10.42
CA GLN A 116 7.03 0.63 11.08
C GLN A 116 7.14 1.88 10.21
N TRP A 117 7.50 1.71 8.93
CA TRP A 117 7.60 2.83 8.00
C TRP A 117 6.24 3.53 7.84
N THR A 118 5.17 2.75 7.64
CA THR A 118 3.81 3.29 7.46
C THR A 118 3.35 4.05 8.70
N LEU A 119 3.54 3.49 9.90
CA LEU A 119 3.17 4.13 11.15
C LEU A 119 3.98 5.41 11.41
N MET A 120 5.28 5.41 11.11
CA MET A 120 6.12 6.61 11.21
C MET A 120 5.63 7.70 10.23
N HIS A 121 5.30 7.32 8.99
CA HIS A 121 4.76 8.26 8.01
C HIS A 121 3.41 8.83 8.45
N LEU A 122 2.51 8.02 9.00
CA LEU A 122 1.22 8.50 9.53
C LEU A 122 1.42 9.46 10.72
N TYR A 123 2.38 9.16 11.60
CA TYR A 123 2.68 10.02 12.75
C TYR A 123 3.30 11.35 12.32
N ASN A 124 4.38 11.30 11.55
CA ASN A 124 5.11 12.47 11.07
C ASN A 124 5.60 12.26 9.65
N PRO A 125 4.82 12.60 8.62
CA PRO A 125 5.17 12.36 7.22
C PRO A 125 6.47 13.03 6.77
N LYS A 126 6.84 14.15 7.38
CA LYS A 126 8.09 14.87 7.09
C LYS A 126 9.31 14.29 7.81
N GLY A 127 9.09 13.60 8.92
CA GLY A 127 10.14 13.00 9.73
C GLY A 127 10.62 11.63 9.25
N VAL A 128 9.98 11.04 8.24
CA VAL A 128 10.42 9.77 7.68
C VAL A 128 11.56 10.02 6.70
N PRO A 129 12.73 9.39 6.91
CA PRO A 129 13.85 9.56 5.97
C PRO A 129 13.51 8.94 4.62
N ARG A 130 13.86 9.64 3.56
CA ARG A 130 13.88 9.13 2.20
C ARG A 130 15.27 8.61 1.89
N TYR A 131 15.34 7.38 1.43
CA TYR A 131 16.59 6.77 0.97
C TYR A 131 16.66 6.91 -0.54
N GLU A 132 17.76 7.43 -1.01
CA GLU A 132 18.11 7.49 -2.43
C GLU A 132 19.48 6.84 -2.61
N VAL A 133 19.69 6.18 -3.73
CA VAL A 133 20.99 5.63 -4.09
C VAL A 133 21.63 6.62 -5.06
N SER A 134 22.81 7.12 -4.72
CA SER A 134 23.59 7.99 -5.61
C SER A 134 24.07 7.22 -6.84
N GLU A 135 24.53 7.93 -7.87
CA GLU A 135 25.15 7.32 -9.06
C GLU A 135 26.36 6.46 -8.70
N THR A 136 27.02 6.74 -7.59
CA THR A 136 28.16 5.96 -7.07
C THR A 136 27.73 4.78 -6.20
N GLY A 137 26.43 4.51 -6.05
CA GLY A 137 25.89 3.43 -5.20
C GLY A 137 25.85 3.74 -3.70
N ALA A 138 26.21 4.94 -3.28
CA ALA A 138 26.13 5.36 -1.88
C ALA A 138 24.67 5.68 -1.50
N GLN A 139 24.26 5.24 -0.30
CA GLN A 139 22.93 5.58 0.23
C GLN A 139 22.92 7.03 0.73
N ILE A 140 22.05 7.84 0.13
CA ILE A 140 21.79 9.21 0.56
C ILE A 140 20.48 9.22 1.36
N ILE A 141 20.50 9.84 2.53
CA ILE A 141 19.33 10.05 3.36
C ILE A 141 18.88 11.50 3.21
N THR A 142 17.69 11.72 2.66
CA THR A 142 17.10 13.04 2.49
C THR A 142 15.81 13.16 3.30
N ALA A 143 15.39 14.39 3.58
CA ALA A 143 14.08 14.63 4.19
C ALA A 143 12.96 14.38 3.18
N TRP A 144 11.90 13.68 3.62
CA TRP A 144 10.71 13.47 2.80
C TRP A 144 9.91 14.77 2.69
N LYS A 145 9.76 15.30 1.49
CA LYS A 145 8.92 16.48 1.22
C LYS A 145 7.45 16.06 1.09
N SER A 146 6.86 15.61 2.20
CA SER A 146 5.45 15.19 2.20
C SER A 146 4.53 16.37 2.49
N ALA A 147 3.47 16.53 1.70
CA ALA A 147 2.35 17.42 1.98
C ALA A 147 1.25 16.76 2.83
N CYS A 148 1.38 15.45 3.11
CA CYS A 148 0.41 14.73 3.93
C CYS A 148 0.38 15.32 5.35
N PRO A 149 -0.80 15.63 5.90
CA PRO A 149 -0.91 16.10 7.28
C PRO A 149 -0.62 14.95 8.27
N PRO A 150 0.06 15.22 9.40
CA PRO A 150 0.25 14.25 10.45
C PRO A 150 -1.10 13.75 10.99
N LYS A 151 -1.17 12.47 11.32
CA LYS A 151 -2.33 11.82 11.95
C LYS A 151 -2.04 11.55 13.43
N SER A 152 -1.56 12.57 14.14
CA SER A 152 -1.13 12.47 15.54
C SER A 152 -2.22 11.93 16.48
N GLY A 153 -3.51 12.17 16.19
CA GLY A 153 -4.63 11.61 16.94
C GLY A 153 -4.78 10.08 16.90
N LEU A 154 -4.00 9.40 16.06
CA LEU A 154 -3.93 7.94 16.02
C LEU A 154 -2.79 7.37 16.90
N PHE A 155 -2.12 8.22 17.68
CA PHE A 155 -0.95 7.85 18.48
C PHE A 155 -1.04 8.42 19.88
N ASP A 156 -0.54 7.64 20.84
CA ASP A 156 -0.43 8.04 22.24
C ASP A 156 1.01 8.46 22.56
N LYS A 157 1.16 9.60 23.23
CA LYS A 157 2.43 9.99 23.85
C LYS A 157 2.48 9.33 25.23
N VAL A 158 3.42 8.44 25.44
CA VAL A 158 3.54 7.63 26.67
C VAL A 158 4.87 7.87 27.35
N GLN A 159 4.89 7.78 28.68
CA GLN A 159 6.13 7.79 29.44
C GLN A 159 6.84 6.43 29.30
N VAL A 160 8.12 6.45 28.97
CA VAL A 160 8.92 5.23 28.78
C VAL A 160 9.64 4.89 30.09
N ASN A 161 9.17 3.84 30.74
CA ASN A 161 9.83 3.24 31.88
C ASN A 161 10.46 1.92 31.41
N GLY A 162 11.75 1.94 31.05
CA GLY A 162 12.46 0.76 30.53
C GLY A 162 12.60 0.71 29.01
N ALA A 163 12.51 -0.47 28.39
CA ALA A 163 12.88 -0.71 26.99
C ALA A 163 11.95 -0.10 25.91
N GLY A 164 10.89 0.62 26.29
CA GLY A 164 9.97 1.28 25.35
C GLY A 164 9.30 0.36 24.32
N TYR A 165 8.99 -0.87 24.71
CA TYR A 165 8.44 -1.88 23.82
C TYR A 165 7.17 -1.41 23.11
N GLY A 166 7.14 -1.54 21.81
CA GLY A 166 6.00 -1.16 20.96
C GLY A 166 5.93 0.32 20.58
N ASN A 167 6.88 1.15 21.02
CA ASN A 167 6.99 2.53 20.60
C ASN A 167 7.59 2.64 19.19
N LEU A 168 7.23 3.73 18.49
CA LEU A 168 7.87 4.07 17.22
C LEU A 168 9.32 4.54 17.46
N PRO A 169 10.24 4.21 16.55
CA PRO A 169 11.62 4.70 16.60
C PRO A 169 11.68 6.15 16.08
N VAL A 170 11.11 7.07 16.83
CA VAL A 170 11.09 8.52 16.54
C VAL A 170 11.74 9.26 17.69
N ASP A 171 12.54 10.28 17.35
CA ASP A 171 13.16 11.14 18.34
C ASP A 171 12.13 12.13 18.89
N ILE A 172 11.93 12.05 20.18
CA ILE A 172 11.07 12.94 20.96
C ILE A 172 11.77 13.29 22.28
N GLU A 173 11.08 14.02 23.15
CA GLU A 173 11.59 14.37 24.47
C GLU A 173 12.09 13.16 25.27
N SER A 174 13.17 13.33 25.99
CA SER A 174 13.76 12.28 26.84
C SER A 174 12.72 11.70 27.82
N GLY A 175 12.68 10.37 27.90
CA GLY A 175 11.73 9.64 28.77
C GLY A 175 10.31 9.50 28.19
N MET A 176 10.07 9.95 26.96
CA MET A 176 8.78 9.82 26.30
C MET A 176 8.88 8.89 25.08
N GLY A 177 7.78 8.26 24.71
CA GLY A 177 7.65 7.40 23.53
C GLY A 177 6.34 7.66 22.78
N ILE A 178 6.30 7.33 21.51
CA ILE A 178 5.08 7.38 20.70
C ILE A 178 4.59 5.98 20.43
N LYS A 179 3.41 5.66 20.93
CA LYS A 179 2.78 4.35 20.79
C LYS A 179 1.62 4.41 19.80
N PRO A 180 1.63 3.60 18.74
CA PRO A 180 0.48 3.50 17.83
C PRO A 180 -0.72 2.89 18.55
N THR A 181 -1.89 3.50 18.40
CA THR A 181 -3.16 2.92 18.82
C THR A 181 -3.54 1.74 17.92
N ASP A 182 -4.55 0.96 18.33
CA ASP A 182 -5.08 -0.11 17.48
C ASP A 182 -5.69 0.44 16.18
N ARG A 183 -6.22 1.67 16.22
CA ARG A 183 -6.70 2.38 15.01
C ARG A 183 -5.56 2.67 14.04
N ALA A 184 -4.40 3.15 14.52
CA ALA A 184 -3.23 3.36 13.67
C ALA A 184 -2.75 2.06 13.03
N ARG A 185 -2.71 0.98 13.82
CA ARG A 185 -2.29 -0.35 13.33
C ARG A 185 -3.27 -0.94 12.32
N ALA A 186 -4.58 -0.76 12.52
CA ALA A 186 -5.60 -1.18 11.57
C ALA A 186 -5.48 -0.42 10.24
N LEU A 187 -5.29 0.90 10.30
CA LEU A 187 -5.04 1.73 9.11
C LEU A 187 -3.76 1.28 8.37
N ALA A 188 -2.68 1.03 9.10
CA ALA A 188 -1.43 0.54 8.50
C ALA A 188 -1.64 -0.83 7.84
N SER A 189 -2.36 -1.75 8.47
CA SER A 189 -2.70 -3.07 7.90
C SER A 189 -3.52 -2.94 6.62
N TYR A 190 -4.49 -2.02 6.58
CA TYR A 190 -5.24 -1.72 5.37
C TYR A 190 -4.35 -1.20 4.25
N LEU A 191 -3.56 -0.16 4.52
CA LEU A 191 -2.65 0.43 3.53
C LEU A 191 -1.67 -0.61 2.97
N LEU A 192 -1.12 -1.46 3.80
CA LEU A 192 -0.20 -2.52 3.40
C LEU A 192 -0.88 -3.64 2.61
N SER A 193 -2.19 -3.82 2.76
CA SER A 193 -2.97 -4.77 1.97
C SER A 193 -3.26 -4.29 0.54
N LEU A 194 -3.01 -3.00 0.24
CA LEU A 194 -3.23 -2.42 -1.07
C LEU A 194 -2.15 -2.89 -2.06
N LYS A 195 -2.45 -3.99 -2.76
CA LYS A 195 -1.61 -4.67 -3.75
C LYS A 195 -2.48 -5.09 -4.93
N LYS A 196 -3.14 -4.11 -5.55
CA LYS A 196 -4.11 -4.34 -6.63
C LYS A 196 -3.43 -4.72 -7.96
N ASP A 197 -2.11 -4.67 -8.05
CA ASP A 197 -1.32 -5.15 -9.18
C ASP A 197 -1.29 -6.69 -9.29
N THR A 198 -1.46 -7.36 -8.16
CA THR A 198 -1.62 -8.82 -8.11
C THR A 198 -2.98 -9.15 -7.56
N LEU A 199 -3.82 -9.74 -8.35
CA LEU A 199 -5.06 -10.31 -7.86
C LEU A 199 -4.70 -11.46 -6.93
N GLY A 200 -5.09 -11.36 -5.69
CA GLY A 200 -4.80 -12.36 -4.66
C GLY A 200 -5.42 -13.75 -4.90
N ASN A 201 -6.24 -13.87 -5.95
CA ASN A 201 -6.67 -15.12 -6.56
C ASN A 201 -6.47 -14.99 -8.07
N PRO A 202 -6.03 -16.03 -8.77
CA PRO A 202 -6.01 -16.00 -10.21
C PRO A 202 -7.42 -15.69 -10.69
N LEU A 203 -7.60 -14.55 -11.35
CA LEU A 203 -8.79 -14.35 -12.14
C LEU A 203 -8.88 -15.50 -13.16
N PRO A 204 -10.09 -15.92 -13.54
CA PRO A 204 -10.27 -16.75 -14.72
C PRO A 204 -9.44 -16.15 -15.86
N ASP A 205 -8.74 -16.98 -16.63
CA ASP A 205 -7.83 -16.57 -17.71
C ASP A 205 -8.47 -15.52 -18.65
N ALA A 206 -9.77 -15.61 -18.86
CA ALA A 206 -10.56 -14.64 -19.61
C ALA A 206 -10.54 -13.20 -19.06
N LEU A 207 -10.28 -13.03 -17.75
CA LEU A 207 -10.21 -11.72 -17.10
C LEU A 207 -8.77 -11.31 -16.79
N ASN A 208 -7.82 -12.22 -16.93
CA ASN A 208 -6.39 -11.98 -16.74
C ASN A 208 -5.74 -11.54 -18.06
N PHE A 209 -6.46 -10.75 -18.85
CA PHE A 209 -5.97 -10.26 -20.13
C PHE A 209 -4.84 -9.27 -19.91
N ASN A 210 -3.62 -9.70 -20.23
CA ASN A 210 -2.47 -8.81 -20.38
C ASN A 210 -2.33 -8.45 -21.87
N PRO A 211 -2.72 -7.22 -22.27
CA PRO A 211 -2.66 -6.82 -23.69
C PRO A 211 -1.23 -6.79 -24.24
N LYS A 212 -0.23 -6.95 -23.40
CA LYS A 212 1.20 -6.95 -23.76
C LYS A 212 1.87 -8.34 -23.63
N ALA A 213 1.13 -9.37 -23.20
CA ALA A 213 1.65 -10.72 -23.28
C ALA A 213 1.86 -11.10 -24.76
N PRO A 214 3.01 -11.66 -25.14
CA PRO A 214 3.16 -12.20 -26.49
C PRO A 214 2.05 -13.24 -26.69
N LYS A 215 1.34 -13.13 -27.83
CA LYS A 215 0.35 -14.14 -28.23
C LYS A 215 1.10 -15.46 -28.26
N SER A 216 0.64 -16.47 -27.49
CA SER A 216 1.08 -17.84 -27.67
C SER A 216 0.76 -18.20 -29.12
N GLU A 217 1.79 -18.46 -29.91
CA GLU A 217 1.60 -19.03 -31.25
C GLU A 217 0.94 -20.40 -31.04
N GLU A 218 -0.30 -20.55 -31.53
CA GLU A 218 -0.98 -21.81 -31.72
C GLU A 218 -0.34 -22.59 -32.88
#